data_fd975628c202bd3cc7ccd57ed17f6f14
#
_entry.id   fd975628c202bd3cc7ccd57ed17f6f14
#
_cell.length_a   1.000
_cell.length_b   1.000
_cell.length_c   1.000
_cell.angle_alpha   90.00
_cell.angle_beta   90.00
_cell.angle_gamma   90.00
#
_symmetry.space_group_name_H-M   'P 1'
#
loop_
_entity.id
_entity.type
_entity.pdbx_description
1 polymer ?
#
loop_
_entity_poly.entity_id
_entity_poly.type
_entity_poly.pdbx_seq_one_letter_code
_entity_poly.pdbx_strand_id
1 'polypeptide(L)'
;GTDDIAIYRFNAASSKPEEIAPWKPSRVIALGDAVHSTPPTAGMGAGIAVLDAEDLVNELIKVRDTKKNLNLALGEFDERMRLRGSEAIVAALAVIKWIKFTDTFIGSILTKIFLPLMVFYSKVTGKK
;
A
#
# COMPACT_ATOMS: atom_id res chain seq x y z
N GLY A 1 -31.76 13.41 23.68
CA GLY A 1 -31.32 12.02 23.62
C GLY A 1 -29.95 11.98 23.00
N THR A 2 -28.98 11.51 23.75
CA THR A 2 -27.69 11.10 23.19
C THR A 2 -27.95 9.82 22.43
N ASP A 3 -27.92 9.89 21.10
CA ASP A 3 -27.96 8.68 20.28
C ASP A 3 -26.82 7.79 20.72
N ASP A 4 -27.14 6.53 21.04
CA ASP A 4 -26.14 5.52 21.38
C ASP A 4 -25.18 5.35 20.20
N ILE A 5 -24.00 5.97 20.30
CA ILE A 5 -22.96 5.80 19.30
C ILE A 5 -22.42 4.40 19.46
N ALA A 6 -22.81 3.50 18.57
CA ALA A 6 -22.25 2.16 18.54
C ALA A 6 -20.77 2.22 18.15
N ILE A 7 -19.89 1.96 19.12
CA ILE A 7 -18.44 1.89 18.87
C ILE A 7 -18.12 0.48 18.41
N TYR A 8 -17.74 0.34 17.14
CA TYR A 8 -17.28 -0.92 16.58
C TYR A 8 -15.76 -1.02 16.67
N ARG A 9 -15.28 -2.14 17.21
CA ARG A 9 -13.85 -2.46 17.18
C ARG A 9 -13.50 -3.02 15.82
N PHE A 10 -12.71 -2.31 15.05
CA PHE A 10 -12.17 -2.77 13.78
C PHE A 10 -10.78 -3.37 13.99
N ASN A 11 -10.62 -4.66 13.66
CA ASN A 11 -9.33 -5.32 13.63
C ASN A 11 -8.72 -5.13 12.24
N ALA A 12 -7.80 -4.19 12.11
CA ALA A 12 -7.05 -4.01 10.87
C ALA A 12 -6.10 -5.21 10.66
N ALA A 13 -6.27 -5.89 9.54
CA ALA A 13 -5.39 -6.95 9.08
C ALA A 13 -4.55 -6.46 7.90
N SER A 14 -3.42 -7.08 7.69
CA SER A 14 -2.51 -6.82 6.58
C SER A 14 -1.87 -8.12 6.14
N SER A 15 -1.65 -8.28 4.85
CA SER A 15 -0.80 -9.35 4.34
C SER A 15 0.63 -9.14 4.82
N LYS A 16 1.41 -10.23 4.90
CA LYS A 16 2.84 -10.12 5.10
C LYS A 16 3.54 -10.20 3.74
N PRO A 17 4.55 -9.34 3.48
CA PRO A 17 5.24 -9.34 2.20
C PRO A 17 5.74 -10.72 1.77
N GLU A 18 6.27 -11.49 2.72
CA GLU A 18 6.80 -12.84 2.52
C GLU A 18 5.74 -13.91 2.25
N GLU A 19 4.47 -13.64 2.55
CA GLU A 19 3.35 -14.56 2.36
C GLU A 19 2.62 -14.34 1.03
N ILE A 20 3.00 -13.31 0.25
CA ILE A 20 2.41 -13.04 -1.06
C ILE A 20 2.98 -14.04 -2.08
N ALA A 21 2.32 -15.20 -2.18
CA ALA A 21 2.73 -16.28 -3.07
C ALA A 21 2.41 -15.96 -4.55
N PRO A 22 3.22 -16.47 -5.50
CA PRO A 22 2.91 -16.37 -6.92
C PRO A 22 1.58 -17.04 -7.26
N TRP A 23 0.77 -16.38 -8.08
CA TRP A 23 -0.44 -16.97 -8.64
C TRP A 23 -0.08 -17.76 -9.90
N LYS A 24 -0.59 -18.99 -10.03
CA LYS A 24 -0.39 -19.75 -11.28
C LYS A 24 -1.15 -19.05 -12.40
N PRO A 25 -0.48 -18.69 -13.51
CA PRO A 25 -1.16 -18.09 -14.66
C PRO A 25 -2.32 -18.97 -15.13
N SER A 26 -3.53 -18.40 -15.18
CA SER A 26 -4.75 -19.09 -15.60
C SER A 26 -5.75 -18.05 -16.13
N ARG A 27 -6.97 -18.50 -16.40
CA ARG A 27 -8.08 -17.58 -16.77
C ARG A 27 -8.66 -16.82 -15.56
N VAL A 28 -8.17 -17.11 -14.37
CA VAL A 28 -8.57 -16.43 -13.12
C VAL A 28 -7.31 -15.82 -12.53
N ILE A 29 -7.39 -14.55 -12.17
CA ILE A 29 -6.32 -13.82 -11.51
C ILE A 29 -6.91 -13.00 -10.36
N ALA A 30 -6.17 -12.89 -9.27
CA ALA A 30 -6.51 -12.01 -8.16
C ALA A 30 -5.69 -10.73 -8.25
N LEU A 31 -6.21 -9.62 -7.72
CA LEU A 31 -5.53 -8.33 -7.64
C LEU A 31 -6.00 -7.53 -6.41
N GLY A 32 -5.30 -6.44 -6.10
CA GLY A 32 -5.64 -5.57 -4.98
C GLY A 32 -5.60 -6.28 -3.63
N ASP A 33 -6.55 -5.96 -2.75
CA ASP A 33 -6.62 -6.50 -1.39
C ASP A 33 -6.77 -8.03 -1.33
N ALA A 34 -7.21 -8.66 -2.42
CA ALA A 34 -7.25 -10.13 -2.51
C ALA A 34 -5.84 -10.77 -2.52
N VAL A 35 -4.81 -10.00 -2.86
CA VAL A 35 -3.42 -10.46 -2.92
C VAL A 35 -2.55 -9.77 -1.88
N HIS A 36 -2.66 -8.44 -1.75
CA HIS A 36 -1.75 -7.61 -0.95
C HIS A 36 -2.53 -6.61 -0.07
N SER A 37 -3.36 -7.13 0.83
CA SER A 37 -4.09 -6.28 1.78
C SER A 37 -3.12 -5.41 2.58
N THR A 38 -3.24 -4.10 2.45
CA THR A 38 -2.41 -3.11 3.14
C THR A 38 -3.11 -2.56 4.38
N PRO A 39 -2.36 -2.19 5.45
CA PRO A 39 -2.96 -1.54 6.59
C PRO A 39 -3.64 -0.21 6.16
N PRO A 40 -4.86 0.07 6.62
CA PRO A 40 -5.62 1.27 6.21
C PRO A 40 -4.96 2.58 6.64
N THR A 41 -4.05 2.53 7.63
CA THR A 41 -3.35 3.69 8.18
C THR A 41 -2.51 4.47 7.17
N ALA A 42 -2.06 3.84 6.10
CA ALA A 42 -1.28 4.48 5.05
C ALA A 42 -2.14 5.04 3.90
N GLY A 43 -3.42 4.69 3.81
CA GLY A 43 -4.34 5.15 2.76
C GLY A 43 -3.96 4.71 1.35
N MET A 44 -3.06 3.73 1.19
CA MET A 44 -2.45 3.37 -0.10
C MET A 44 -3.20 2.25 -0.84
N GLY A 45 -3.99 1.42 -0.14
CA GLY A 45 -4.57 0.19 -0.70
C GLY A 45 -5.40 0.42 -1.96
N ALA A 46 -6.36 1.35 -1.92
CA ALA A 46 -7.21 1.63 -3.07
C ALA A 46 -6.41 2.14 -4.29
N GLY A 47 -5.43 3.02 -4.07
CA GLY A 47 -4.58 3.53 -5.15
C GLY A 47 -3.78 2.42 -5.84
N ILE A 48 -3.25 1.48 -5.07
CA ILE A 48 -2.49 0.34 -5.61
C ILE A 48 -3.40 -0.61 -6.36
N ALA A 49 -4.60 -0.89 -5.85
CA ALA A 49 -5.58 -1.72 -6.56
C ALA A 49 -6.00 -1.12 -7.92
N VAL A 50 -6.09 0.20 -8.03
CA VAL A 50 -6.33 0.89 -9.31
C VAL A 50 -5.15 0.71 -10.27
N LEU A 51 -3.91 0.84 -9.77
CA LEU A 51 -2.70 0.60 -10.59
C LEU A 51 -2.61 -0.86 -11.05
N ASP A 52 -3.02 -1.81 -10.22
CA ASP A 52 -3.09 -3.22 -10.60
C ASP A 52 -4.10 -3.43 -11.74
N ALA A 53 -5.27 -2.82 -11.64
CA ALA A 53 -6.28 -2.91 -12.68
C ALA A 53 -5.80 -2.31 -14.01
N GLU A 54 -5.14 -1.15 -13.97
CA GLU A 54 -4.54 -0.50 -15.13
C GLU A 54 -3.46 -1.38 -15.77
N ASP A 55 -2.55 -1.93 -14.98
CA ASP A 55 -1.47 -2.79 -15.46
C ASP A 55 -2.02 -4.08 -16.10
N LEU A 56 -3.03 -4.71 -15.48
CA LEU A 56 -3.71 -5.87 -16.04
C LEU A 56 -4.37 -5.56 -17.39
N VAL A 57 -5.09 -4.45 -17.49
CA VAL A 57 -5.73 -4.01 -18.73
C VAL A 57 -4.69 -3.80 -19.83
N ASN A 58 -3.57 -3.16 -19.50
CA ASN A 58 -2.47 -2.94 -20.45
C ASN A 58 -1.86 -4.25 -20.95
N GLU A 59 -1.69 -5.26 -20.09
CA GLU A 59 -1.23 -6.59 -20.54
C GLU A 59 -2.27 -7.31 -21.41
N LEU A 60 -3.56 -7.20 -21.10
CA LEU A 60 -4.61 -7.79 -21.92
C LEU A 60 -4.72 -7.10 -23.31
N ILE A 61 -4.50 -5.79 -23.37
CA ILE A 61 -4.39 -5.06 -24.66
C ILE A 61 -3.22 -5.61 -25.48
N LYS A 62 -2.04 -5.83 -24.89
CA LYS A 62 -0.89 -6.43 -25.58
C LYS A 62 -1.21 -7.83 -26.10
N VAL A 63 -1.92 -8.66 -25.32
CA VAL A 63 -2.36 -9.98 -25.77
C VAL A 63 -3.25 -9.87 -27.00
N ARG A 64 -4.21 -8.94 -26.98
CA ARG A 64 -5.14 -8.70 -28.10
C ARG A 64 -4.41 -8.21 -29.35
N ASP A 65 -3.56 -7.19 -29.21
CA ASP A 65 -3.01 -6.44 -30.35
C ASP A 65 -1.74 -7.07 -30.94
N THR A 66 -0.91 -7.70 -30.08
CA THR A 66 0.38 -8.27 -30.49
C THR A 66 0.41 -9.80 -30.54
N LYS A 67 -0.72 -10.47 -30.24
CA LYS A 67 -0.81 -11.93 -30.11
C LYS A 67 0.15 -12.51 -29.04
N LYS A 68 0.54 -11.72 -28.04
CA LYS A 68 1.31 -12.17 -26.90
C LYS A 68 0.60 -13.34 -26.21
N ASN A 69 1.36 -14.32 -25.74
CA ASN A 69 0.77 -15.44 -25.01
C ASN A 69 0.12 -14.95 -23.71
N LEU A 70 -1.15 -15.32 -23.48
CA LEU A 70 -1.91 -14.89 -22.30
C LEU A 70 -1.24 -15.29 -20.99
N ASN A 71 -0.78 -16.55 -20.87
CA ASN A 71 -0.16 -17.02 -19.63
C ASN A 71 1.15 -16.26 -19.32
N LEU A 72 1.91 -15.91 -20.36
CA LEU A 72 3.11 -15.08 -20.18
C LEU A 72 2.73 -13.67 -19.71
N ALA A 73 1.74 -13.05 -20.35
CA ALA A 73 1.27 -11.72 -19.96
C ALA A 73 0.77 -11.67 -18.51
N LEU A 74 -0.03 -12.66 -18.11
CA LEU A 74 -0.54 -12.75 -16.75
C LEU A 74 0.57 -13.07 -15.73
N GLY A 75 1.58 -13.85 -16.11
CA GLY A 75 2.74 -14.11 -15.25
C GLY A 75 3.57 -12.85 -14.98
N GLU A 76 3.83 -12.06 -16.03
CA GLU A 76 4.55 -10.78 -15.89
C GLU A 76 3.74 -9.76 -15.08
N PHE A 77 2.42 -9.72 -15.28
CA PHE A 77 1.52 -8.90 -14.46
C PHE A 77 1.60 -9.31 -12.98
N ASP A 78 1.45 -10.60 -12.68
CA ASP A 78 1.47 -11.14 -11.31
C ASP A 78 2.79 -10.78 -10.59
N GLU A 79 3.92 -10.88 -11.27
CA GLU A 79 5.22 -10.52 -10.71
C GLU A 79 5.30 -9.04 -10.33
N ARG A 80 4.89 -8.15 -11.24
CA ARG A 80 4.92 -6.70 -10.97
C ARG A 80 3.91 -6.29 -9.90
N MET A 81 2.71 -6.86 -9.91
CA MET A 81 1.69 -6.62 -8.90
C MET A 81 2.17 -7.04 -7.51
N ARG A 82 2.77 -8.22 -7.37
CA ARG A 82 3.31 -8.69 -6.09
C ARG A 82 4.46 -7.83 -5.57
N LEU A 83 5.35 -7.39 -6.45
CA LEU A 83 6.42 -6.47 -6.08
C LEU A 83 5.84 -5.16 -5.54
N ARG A 84 4.96 -4.53 -6.30
CA ARG A 84 4.27 -3.28 -5.91
C ARG A 84 3.52 -3.43 -4.59
N GLY A 85 2.76 -4.53 -4.43
CA GLY A 85 2.02 -4.83 -3.21
C GLY A 85 2.92 -5.02 -1.98
N SER A 86 4.04 -5.76 -2.13
CA SER A 86 4.98 -5.97 -1.03
C SER A 86 5.68 -4.66 -0.61
N GLU A 87 6.09 -3.84 -1.56
CA GLU A 87 6.66 -2.51 -1.29
C GLU A 87 5.67 -1.62 -0.53
N ALA A 88 4.41 -1.63 -0.95
CA ALA A 88 3.36 -0.86 -0.29
C ALA A 88 3.09 -1.32 1.15
N ILE A 89 3.09 -2.63 1.40
CA ILE A 89 2.93 -3.17 2.75
C ILE A 89 4.12 -2.76 3.62
N VAL A 90 5.34 -2.86 3.12
CA VAL A 90 6.55 -2.42 3.85
C VAL A 90 6.47 -0.93 4.20
N ALA A 91 6.08 -0.09 3.23
CA ALA A 91 5.90 1.34 3.46
C ALA A 91 4.81 1.63 4.51
N ALA A 92 3.65 0.94 4.43
CA ALA A 92 2.58 1.09 5.39
C ALA A 92 2.98 0.66 6.81
N LEU A 93 3.72 -0.45 6.93
CA LEU A 93 4.25 -0.91 8.23
C LEU A 93 5.30 0.05 8.80
N ALA A 94 6.08 0.72 7.95
CA ALA A 94 7.01 1.76 8.41
C ALA A 94 6.26 2.96 9.01
N VAL A 95 5.13 3.37 8.42
CA VAL A 95 4.26 4.42 8.97
C VAL A 95 3.73 4.02 10.36
N ILE A 96 3.27 2.77 10.51
CA ILE A 96 2.79 2.27 11.81
C ILE A 96 3.91 2.27 12.87
N LYS A 97 5.12 1.83 12.49
CA LYS A 97 6.28 1.88 13.38
C LYS A 97 6.61 3.31 13.82
N TRP A 98 6.52 4.25 12.88
CA TRP A 98 6.72 5.67 13.16
C TRP A 98 5.66 6.21 14.13
N ILE A 99 4.37 5.92 13.89
CA ILE A 99 3.27 6.32 14.78
C ILE A 99 3.51 5.76 16.19
N LYS A 100 3.81 4.47 16.32
CA LYS A 100 4.11 3.85 17.62
C LYS A 100 5.32 4.47 18.31
N PHE A 101 6.34 4.88 17.54
CA PHE A 101 7.49 5.57 18.11
C PHE A 101 7.10 6.95 18.67
N THR A 102 6.27 7.72 17.95
CA THR A 102 5.81 9.04 18.42
C THR A 102 4.95 8.97 19.68
N ASP A 103 4.28 7.84 19.92
CA ASP A 103 3.50 7.59 21.15
C ASP A 103 4.38 7.30 22.38
N THR A 104 5.68 7.04 22.20
CA THR A 104 6.61 6.91 23.32
C THR A 104 6.96 8.29 23.89
N PHE A 105 7.31 8.34 25.17
CA PHE A 105 7.72 9.58 25.84
C PHE A 105 8.87 10.28 25.12
N ILE A 106 9.90 9.52 24.74
CA ILE A 106 11.07 10.02 24.00
C ILE A 106 10.66 10.48 22.59
N GLY A 107 9.87 9.68 21.87
CA GLY A 107 9.38 10.02 20.55
C GLY A 107 8.51 11.28 20.54
N SER A 108 7.66 11.46 21.55
CA SER A 108 6.83 12.65 21.71
C SER A 108 7.67 13.92 21.92
N ILE A 109 8.71 13.87 22.75
CA ILE A 109 9.62 15.00 22.96
C ILE A 109 10.38 15.32 21.67
N LEU A 110 10.96 14.31 21.02
CA LEU A 110 11.70 14.49 19.77
C LEU A 110 10.82 15.10 18.68
N THR A 111 9.59 14.62 18.53
CA THR A 111 8.65 15.14 17.53
C THR A 111 8.29 16.60 17.79
N LYS A 112 8.03 16.96 19.06
CA LYS A 112 7.71 18.33 19.46
C LYS A 112 8.86 19.32 19.24
N ILE A 113 10.11 18.86 19.27
CA ILE A 113 11.29 19.69 19.03
C ILE A 113 11.62 19.72 17.53
N PHE A 114 11.65 18.56 16.89
CA PHE A 114 12.15 18.42 15.53
C PHE A 114 11.18 18.96 14.46
N LEU A 115 9.88 18.75 14.65
CA LEU A 115 8.87 19.19 13.68
C LEU A 115 8.83 20.72 13.52
N PRO A 116 8.77 21.53 14.61
CA PRO A 116 8.85 22.98 14.50
C PRO A 116 10.15 23.47 13.86
N LEU A 117 11.27 22.80 14.18
CA LEU A 117 12.60 23.14 13.63
C LEU A 117 12.62 22.88 12.11
N MET A 118 12.09 21.76 11.63
CA MET A 118 11.95 21.45 10.20
C MET A 118 11.07 22.48 9.48
N VAL A 119 9.92 22.82 10.06
CA VAL A 119 9.00 23.81 9.48
C VAL A 119 9.66 25.19 9.42
N PHE A 120 10.39 25.58 10.48
CA PHE A 120 11.15 26.81 10.51
C PHE A 120 12.23 26.82 9.43
N TYR A 121 13.01 25.73 9.33
CA TYR A 121 14.07 25.60 8.32
C TYR A 121 13.52 25.66 6.90
N SER A 122 12.39 24.99 6.62
CA SER A 122 11.76 25.03 5.30
C SER A 122 11.28 26.44 4.91
N LYS A 123 10.77 27.22 5.89
CA LYS A 123 10.36 28.61 5.68
C LYS A 123 11.55 29.54 5.41
N VAL A 124 12.67 29.31 6.09
CA VAL A 124 13.88 30.14 5.93
C VAL A 124 14.61 29.83 4.61
N THR A 125 14.64 28.54 4.21
CA THR A 125 15.37 28.15 2.98
C THR A 125 14.55 28.27 1.70
N GLY A 126 13.25 28.62 1.78
CA GLY A 126 12.39 28.81 0.61
C GLY A 126 12.22 27.59 -0.28
N LYS A 127 12.64 26.40 0.14
CA LYS A 127 12.38 25.15 -0.59
C LYS A 127 10.92 24.71 -0.35
N LYS A 128 10.11 24.92 -1.39
CA LYS A 128 8.77 24.29 -1.50
C LYS A 128 8.89 22.80 -1.78
#